data_b3197bffb7a5909f8239781a448c777e
#
_entry.id   b3197bffb7a5909f8239781a448c777e
#
_cell.length_a   1.000
_cell.length_b   1.000
_cell.length_c   1.000
_cell.angle_alpha   90.00
_cell.angle_beta   90.00
_cell.angle_gamma   90.00
#
_symmetry.space_group_name_H-M   'P 1'
#
loop_
_entity.id
_entity.type
_entity.pdbx_description
1 polymer ?
#
loop_
_entity_poly.entity_id
_entity_poly.type
_entity_poly.pdbx_seq_one_letter_code
_entity_poly.pdbx_strand_id
1 'polypeptide(L)'
;GSEMCIRDRVRLCNDSSVWFGAILRGDTELITIGEGSNVQDGSVLHTDFGYPLDIGKDVTIGHKVMLHGCTIGDGSLIGINSVVLNGAKIGKGCLIGANALITEGMEIPDGSLVMGSPGKIRGELNDDQKQGLLLSAKHYVENAKRFKKDLTKIG
;
A
#
# COMPACT_ATOMS: atom_id res chain seq x y z
N GLY A 1 -20.57 -1.42 12.21
CA GLY A 1 -19.87 -2.44 11.51
C GLY A 1 -18.65 -1.94 10.79
N SER A 2 -17.64 -2.75 10.71
CA SER A 2 -16.45 -2.45 9.93
C SER A 2 -16.81 -2.32 8.45
N GLU A 3 -16.52 -1.18 7.86
CA GLU A 3 -16.74 -0.94 6.44
C GLU A 3 -15.60 -1.46 5.57
N MET A 4 -14.61 -2.14 6.16
CA MET A 4 -13.59 -2.85 5.40
C MET A 4 -14.02 -4.30 5.17
N CYS A 5 -13.67 -4.84 4.01
CA CYS A 5 -13.93 -6.22 3.66
C CYS A 5 -12.59 -6.95 3.47
N ILE A 6 -12.35 -7.94 4.32
CA ILE A 6 -11.17 -8.83 4.25
C ILE A 6 -11.69 -10.23 4.00
N ARG A 7 -11.18 -10.88 2.96
CA ARG A 7 -11.63 -12.22 2.59
C ARG A 7 -10.48 -13.15 2.24
N ASP A 8 -10.59 -14.37 2.76
CA ASP A 8 -9.72 -15.51 2.51
C ASP A 8 -8.28 -15.30 3.02
N ARG A 9 -7.27 -15.53 2.19
CA ARG A 9 -5.86 -15.55 2.61
C ARG A 9 -5.28 -14.14 2.70
N VAL A 10 -5.50 -13.47 3.83
CA VAL A 10 -4.94 -12.15 4.14
C VAL A 10 -4.16 -12.23 5.45
N ARG A 11 -2.90 -11.78 5.43
CA ARG A 11 -2.05 -11.65 6.62
C ARG A 11 -1.82 -10.18 6.93
N LEU A 12 -2.20 -9.77 8.12
CA LEU A 12 -1.92 -8.45 8.66
C LEU A 12 -0.84 -8.57 9.73
N CYS A 13 0.31 -7.94 9.50
CA CYS A 13 1.42 -7.94 10.46
C CYS A 13 1.21 -6.89 11.56
N ASN A 14 2.09 -6.89 12.57
CA ASN A 14 2.00 -5.98 13.70
C ASN A 14 1.99 -4.51 13.25
N ASP A 15 1.19 -3.70 13.93
CA ASP A 15 1.04 -2.27 13.68
C ASP A 15 0.60 -1.92 12.25
N SER A 16 0.15 -2.89 11.46
CA SER A 16 -0.52 -2.60 10.20
C SER A 16 -1.94 -2.10 10.42
N SER A 17 -2.47 -1.32 9.50
CA SER A 17 -3.83 -0.81 9.56
C SER A 17 -4.53 -0.83 8.21
N VAL A 18 -5.82 -1.13 8.25
CA VAL A 18 -6.71 -1.11 7.08
C VAL A 18 -7.86 -0.17 7.40
N TRP A 19 -8.10 0.79 6.52
CA TRP A 19 -9.01 1.90 6.77
C TRP A 19 -10.35 1.71 6.06
N PHE A 20 -11.27 2.65 6.25
CA PHE A 20 -12.68 2.52 5.88
C PHE A 20 -12.90 2.29 4.38
N GLY A 21 -13.77 1.36 4.05
CA GLY A 21 -14.11 1.03 2.67
C GLY A 21 -13.02 0.30 1.87
N ALA A 22 -11.88 -0.03 2.49
CA ALA A 22 -10.86 -0.82 1.83
C ALA A 22 -11.30 -2.28 1.69
N ILE A 23 -10.98 -2.89 0.54
CA ILE A 23 -11.31 -4.27 0.22
C ILE A 23 -10.03 -5.06 -0.02
N LEU A 24 -9.81 -6.11 0.77
CA LEU A 24 -8.68 -7.04 0.61
C LEU A 24 -9.23 -8.42 0.31
N ARG A 25 -9.09 -8.86 -0.94
CA ARG A 25 -9.65 -10.14 -1.40
C ARG A 25 -8.52 -11.08 -1.85
N GLY A 26 -8.08 -11.95 -0.93
CA GLY A 26 -7.02 -12.95 -1.15
C GLY A 26 -7.57 -14.33 -1.53
N ASP A 27 -8.51 -14.39 -2.45
CA ASP A 27 -9.20 -15.62 -2.84
C ASP A 27 -8.39 -16.52 -3.79
N THR A 28 -7.43 -15.97 -4.52
CA THR A 28 -6.55 -16.74 -5.41
C THR A 28 -5.15 -16.95 -4.83
N GLU A 29 -4.53 -15.89 -4.30
CA GLU A 29 -3.21 -15.91 -3.67
C GLU A 29 -3.20 -15.12 -2.37
N LEU A 30 -2.14 -15.27 -1.57
CA LEU A 30 -1.97 -14.55 -0.30
C LEU A 30 -1.77 -13.05 -0.52
N ILE A 31 -2.45 -12.25 0.30
CA ILE A 31 -2.16 -10.82 0.50
C ILE A 31 -1.44 -10.66 1.84
N THR A 32 -0.28 -10.03 1.84
CA THR A 32 0.48 -9.72 3.06
C THR A 32 0.62 -8.21 3.21
N ILE A 33 0.19 -7.68 4.36
CA ILE A 33 0.43 -6.30 4.75
C ILE A 33 1.51 -6.31 5.83
N GLY A 34 2.68 -5.77 5.50
CA GLY A 34 3.85 -5.77 6.38
C GLY A 34 3.69 -4.90 7.61
N GLU A 35 4.61 -5.08 8.55
CA GLU A 35 4.63 -4.36 9.82
C GLU A 35 4.66 -2.84 9.60
N GLY A 36 3.83 -2.10 10.35
CA GLY A 36 3.76 -0.65 10.28
C GLY A 36 3.16 -0.07 9.00
N SER A 37 2.68 -0.91 8.09
CA SER A 37 2.10 -0.47 6.82
C SER A 37 0.60 -0.18 6.95
N ASN A 38 0.11 0.70 6.08
CA ASN A 38 -1.30 1.08 6.08
C ASN A 38 -1.92 0.97 4.70
N VAL A 39 -3.18 0.58 4.66
CA VAL A 39 -4.03 0.57 3.46
C VAL A 39 -5.18 1.51 3.72
N GLN A 40 -5.20 2.63 3.00
CA GLN A 40 -6.12 3.72 3.28
C GLN A 40 -7.48 3.53 2.62
N ASP A 41 -8.37 4.44 2.95
CA ASP A 41 -9.79 4.42 2.63
C ASP A 41 -10.07 4.14 1.15
N GLY A 42 -10.99 3.21 0.90
CA GLY A 42 -11.48 2.90 -0.44
C GLY A 42 -10.50 2.18 -1.36
N SER A 43 -9.35 1.75 -0.86
CA SER A 43 -8.38 0.98 -1.66
C SER A 43 -8.88 -0.45 -1.90
N VAL A 44 -8.53 -1.01 -3.06
CA VAL A 44 -8.87 -2.39 -3.42
C VAL A 44 -7.59 -3.17 -3.69
N LEU A 45 -7.42 -4.27 -2.97
CA LEU A 45 -6.28 -5.17 -3.08
C LEU A 45 -6.77 -6.55 -3.48
N HIS A 46 -6.27 -7.04 -4.60
CA HIS A 46 -6.62 -8.35 -5.12
C HIS A 46 -5.39 -9.08 -5.66
N THR A 47 -5.54 -10.34 -5.92
CA THR A 47 -4.48 -11.22 -6.42
C THR A 47 -4.97 -11.97 -7.65
N ASP A 48 -4.04 -12.60 -8.34
CA ASP A 48 -4.32 -13.52 -9.43
C ASP A 48 -3.46 -14.79 -9.25
N PHE A 49 -3.80 -15.88 -9.92
CA PHE A 49 -3.02 -17.11 -9.83
C PHE A 49 -1.56 -16.86 -10.25
N GLY A 50 -0.61 -17.20 -9.36
CA GLY A 50 0.81 -16.97 -9.56
C GLY A 50 1.27 -15.54 -9.24
N TYR A 51 0.36 -14.64 -8.83
CA TYR A 51 0.66 -13.25 -8.49
C TYR A 51 0.15 -12.91 -7.09
N PRO A 52 0.85 -13.33 -6.02
CA PRO A 52 0.53 -12.89 -4.66
C PRO A 52 0.76 -11.39 -4.54
N LEU A 53 0.14 -10.76 -3.55
CA LEU A 53 0.32 -9.36 -3.25
C LEU A 53 1.10 -9.22 -1.96
N ASP A 54 2.30 -8.65 -2.04
CA ASP A 54 3.19 -8.52 -0.91
C ASP A 54 3.56 -7.06 -0.67
N ILE A 55 3.09 -6.51 0.44
CA ILE A 55 3.41 -5.15 0.90
C ILE A 55 4.40 -5.27 2.04
N GLY A 56 5.57 -4.64 1.88
CA GLY A 56 6.64 -4.64 2.85
C GLY A 56 6.32 -3.85 4.12
N LYS A 57 7.36 -3.51 4.89
CA LYS A 57 7.25 -2.77 6.15
C LYS A 57 7.18 -1.27 5.90
N ASP A 58 6.48 -0.57 6.79
CA ASP A 58 6.40 0.91 6.78
C ASP A 58 5.99 1.49 5.43
N VAL A 59 5.09 0.81 4.74
CA VAL A 59 4.53 1.22 3.44
C VAL A 59 3.23 1.98 3.64
N THR A 60 3.08 3.06 2.91
CA THR A 60 1.83 3.83 2.86
C THR A 60 1.11 3.57 1.53
N ILE A 61 -0.08 2.98 1.60
CA ILE A 61 -0.98 2.84 0.45
C ILE A 61 -2.06 3.92 0.57
N GLY A 62 -2.00 4.90 -0.29
CA GLY A 62 -2.91 6.05 -0.29
C GLY A 62 -4.37 5.68 -0.56
N HIS A 63 -5.24 6.68 -0.44
CA HIS A 63 -6.68 6.48 -0.65
C HIS A 63 -6.99 6.01 -2.09
N LYS A 64 -7.98 5.15 -2.23
CA LYS A 64 -8.50 4.67 -3.54
C LYS A 64 -7.41 4.08 -4.46
N VAL A 65 -6.41 3.46 -3.90
CA VAL A 65 -5.37 2.76 -4.67
C VAL A 65 -5.89 1.38 -5.08
N MET A 66 -5.57 0.97 -6.31
CA MET A 66 -5.79 -0.40 -6.79
C MET A 66 -4.45 -1.13 -6.88
N LEU A 67 -4.27 -2.16 -6.07
CA LEU A 67 -3.13 -3.06 -6.15
C LEU A 67 -3.61 -4.45 -6.59
N HIS A 68 -2.98 -4.99 -7.62
CA HIS A 68 -3.34 -6.30 -8.15
C HIS A 68 -2.09 -7.14 -8.39
N GLY A 69 -1.87 -8.15 -7.52
CA GLY A 69 -0.79 -9.13 -7.69
C GLY A 69 0.61 -8.56 -7.84
N CYS A 70 0.99 -7.60 -7.01
CA CYS A 70 2.26 -6.87 -7.10
C CYS A 70 3.06 -6.93 -5.79
N THR A 71 4.30 -6.46 -5.85
CA THR A 71 5.20 -6.37 -4.70
C THR A 71 5.57 -4.91 -4.45
N ILE A 72 5.43 -4.45 -3.21
CA ILE A 72 5.79 -3.10 -2.78
C ILE A 72 6.89 -3.21 -1.72
N GLY A 73 8.05 -2.65 -2.02
CA GLY A 73 9.21 -2.65 -1.11
C GLY A 73 9.03 -1.75 0.11
N ASP A 74 9.80 -2.06 1.15
CA ASP A 74 9.74 -1.37 2.45
C ASP A 74 9.87 0.15 2.30
N GLY A 75 9.13 0.90 3.10
CA GLY A 75 9.22 2.36 3.18
C GLY A 75 8.72 3.12 1.96
N SER A 76 8.09 2.46 1.01
CA SER A 76 7.52 3.11 -0.19
C SER A 76 6.15 3.71 0.09
N LEU A 77 5.78 4.70 -0.73
CA LEU A 77 4.46 5.31 -0.70
C LEU A 77 3.80 5.22 -2.08
N ILE A 78 2.61 4.68 -2.11
CA ILE A 78 1.77 4.63 -3.31
C ILE A 78 0.74 5.73 -3.21
N GLY A 79 0.83 6.68 -4.12
CA GLY A 79 0.00 7.89 -4.11
C GLY A 79 -1.49 7.59 -4.38
N ILE A 80 -2.33 8.53 -3.97
CA ILE A 80 -3.79 8.46 -4.10
C ILE A 80 -4.21 8.08 -5.52
N ASN A 81 -5.16 7.14 -5.62
CA ASN A 81 -5.78 6.73 -6.89
C ASN A 81 -4.81 6.12 -7.91
N SER A 82 -3.67 5.62 -7.47
CA SER A 82 -2.73 4.91 -8.35
C SER A 82 -3.19 3.48 -8.59
N VAL A 83 -2.73 2.90 -9.69
CA VAL A 83 -2.98 1.51 -10.06
C VAL A 83 -1.66 0.80 -10.27
N VAL A 84 -1.48 -0.37 -9.63
CA VAL A 84 -0.30 -1.22 -9.78
C VAL A 84 -0.76 -2.63 -10.17
N LEU A 85 -0.28 -3.12 -11.31
CA LEU A 85 -0.79 -4.34 -11.94
C LEU A 85 0.11 -5.57 -11.70
N ASN A 86 -0.37 -6.74 -12.15
CA ASN A 86 0.24 -8.04 -11.91
C ASN A 86 1.74 -8.08 -12.21
N GLY A 87 2.49 -8.64 -11.28
CA GLY A 87 3.93 -8.87 -11.43
C GLY A 87 4.79 -7.62 -11.35
N ALA A 88 4.20 -6.42 -11.17
CA ALA A 88 4.99 -5.21 -10.92
C ALA A 88 5.74 -5.32 -9.59
N LYS A 89 6.99 -4.84 -9.59
CA LYS A 89 7.86 -4.83 -8.42
C LYS A 89 8.35 -3.42 -8.15
N ILE A 90 7.82 -2.82 -7.11
CA ILE A 90 8.25 -1.49 -6.64
C ILE A 90 9.30 -1.71 -5.55
N GLY A 91 10.48 -1.11 -5.73
CA GLY A 91 11.60 -1.21 -4.80
C GLY A 91 11.31 -0.53 -3.47
N LYS A 92 12.34 -0.48 -2.62
CA LYS A 92 12.28 0.16 -1.29
C LYS A 92 12.38 1.68 -1.41
N GLY A 93 11.70 2.39 -0.52
CA GLY A 93 11.80 3.85 -0.43
C GLY A 93 11.40 4.58 -1.71
N CYS A 94 10.46 4.05 -2.47
CA CYS A 94 9.93 4.66 -3.69
C CYS A 94 8.72 5.54 -3.41
N LEU A 95 8.56 6.59 -4.20
CA LEU A 95 7.35 7.40 -4.24
C LEU A 95 6.67 7.23 -5.60
N ILE A 96 5.48 6.66 -5.58
CA ILE A 96 4.61 6.59 -6.75
C ILE A 96 3.61 7.73 -6.63
N GLY A 97 3.64 8.64 -7.57
CA GLY A 97 2.77 9.83 -7.57
C GLY A 97 1.29 9.47 -7.71
N ALA A 98 0.41 10.37 -7.25
CA ALA A 98 -1.04 10.20 -7.39
C ALA A 98 -1.44 9.97 -8.86
N ASN A 99 -2.47 9.13 -9.08
CA ASN A 99 -2.98 8.77 -10.41
C ASN A 99 -1.97 8.08 -11.33
N ALA A 100 -0.87 7.55 -10.82
CA ALA A 100 0.09 6.82 -11.63
C ALA A 100 -0.44 5.43 -12.02
N LEU A 101 -0.06 4.96 -13.20
CA LEU A 101 -0.31 3.59 -13.65
C LEU A 101 1.02 2.84 -13.76
N ILE A 102 1.20 1.86 -12.89
CA ILE A 102 2.34 0.94 -12.96
C ILE A 102 1.86 -0.32 -13.68
N THR A 103 2.39 -0.53 -14.87
CA THR A 103 1.96 -1.61 -15.75
C THR A 103 2.48 -2.97 -15.31
N GLU A 104 1.90 -4.04 -15.87
CA GLU A 104 2.27 -5.42 -15.56
C GLU A 104 3.78 -5.67 -15.74
N GLY A 105 4.38 -6.33 -14.75
CA GLY A 105 5.78 -6.73 -14.78
C GLY A 105 6.79 -5.58 -14.70
N MET A 106 6.36 -4.34 -14.52
CA MET A 106 7.27 -3.19 -14.41
C MET A 106 8.13 -3.30 -13.15
N GLU A 107 9.44 -3.17 -13.32
CA GLU A 107 10.39 -3.15 -12.21
C GLU A 107 10.86 -1.72 -11.93
N ILE A 108 10.67 -1.27 -10.69
CA ILE A 108 11.03 0.07 -10.24
C ILE A 108 12.15 -0.04 -9.20
N PRO A 109 13.35 0.49 -9.49
CA PRO A 109 14.48 0.45 -8.57
C PRO A 109 14.20 1.17 -7.26
N ASP A 110 14.93 0.78 -6.20
CA ASP A 110 14.87 1.44 -4.90
C ASP A 110 15.06 2.95 -5.02
N GLY A 111 14.34 3.71 -4.22
CA GLY A 111 14.47 5.16 -4.14
C GLY A 111 13.93 5.95 -5.32
N SER A 112 13.16 5.35 -6.20
CA SER A 112 12.64 6.01 -7.40
C SER A 112 11.45 6.92 -7.11
N LEU A 113 11.38 8.03 -7.84
CA LEU A 113 10.18 8.83 -8.01
C LEU A 113 9.52 8.45 -9.35
N VAL A 114 8.28 7.99 -9.32
CA VAL A 114 7.53 7.58 -10.51
C VAL A 114 6.24 8.37 -10.60
N MET A 115 5.94 8.88 -11.78
CA MET A 115 4.71 9.66 -12.04
C MET A 115 4.12 9.32 -13.39
N GLY A 116 2.82 9.50 -13.51
CA GLY A 116 2.11 9.49 -14.78
C GLY A 116 1.40 8.19 -15.12
N SER A 117 0.66 8.21 -16.23
CA SER A 117 -0.09 7.08 -16.78
C SER A 117 0.17 7.01 -18.30
N PRO A 118 1.03 6.07 -18.76
CA PRO A 118 1.79 5.11 -17.98
C PRO A 118 2.86 5.75 -17.10
N GLY A 119 3.17 5.11 -15.96
CA GLY A 119 4.18 5.60 -15.02
C GLY A 119 5.58 5.59 -15.60
N LYS A 120 6.33 6.66 -15.33
CA LYS A 120 7.73 6.81 -15.74
C LYS A 120 8.58 7.26 -14.57
N ILE A 121 9.79 6.71 -14.46
CA ILE A 121 10.77 7.14 -13.47
C ILE A 121 11.19 8.55 -13.81
N ARG A 122 11.00 9.49 -12.85
CA ARG A 122 11.32 10.91 -13.00
C ARG A 122 12.61 11.32 -12.29
N GLY A 123 13.12 10.47 -11.42
CA GLY A 123 14.32 10.73 -10.65
C GLY A 123 14.45 9.81 -9.46
N GLU A 124 15.39 10.16 -8.59
CA GLU A 124 15.62 9.48 -7.32
C GLU A 124 15.28 10.40 -6.16
N LEU A 125 14.76 9.82 -5.08
CA LEU A 125 14.50 10.54 -3.84
C LEU A 125 15.81 10.73 -3.05
N ASN A 126 15.95 11.91 -2.43
CA ASN A 126 17.01 12.13 -1.46
C ASN A 126 16.65 11.53 -0.10
N ASP A 127 17.58 11.54 0.85
CA ASP A 127 17.39 10.93 2.18
C ASP A 127 16.26 11.62 2.96
N ASP A 128 16.13 12.94 2.88
CA ASP A 128 15.05 13.69 3.54
C ASP A 128 13.68 13.29 3.01
N GLN A 129 13.54 13.12 1.71
CA GLN A 129 12.30 12.65 1.08
C GLN A 129 11.96 11.22 1.52
N LYS A 130 12.94 10.33 1.57
CA LYS A 130 12.74 8.95 2.07
C LYS A 130 12.32 8.94 3.54
N GLN A 131 12.93 9.80 4.37
CA GLN A 131 12.49 9.95 5.77
C GLN A 131 11.05 10.45 5.86
N GLY A 132 10.64 11.36 4.99
CA GLY A 132 9.24 11.81 4.90
C GLY A 132 8.25 10.67 4.63
N LEU A 133 8.63 9.71 3.79
CA LEU A 133 7.80 8.52 3.53
C LEU A 133 7.64 7.66 4.80
N LEU A 134 8.72 7.43 5.53
CA LEU A 134 8.69 6.69 6.80
C LEU A 134 7.86 7.40 7.87
N LEU A 135 7.94 8.71 7.96
CA LEU A 135 7.11 9.51 8.87
C LEU A 135 5.63 9.39 8.53
N SER A 136 5.26 9.32 7.27
CA SER A 136 3.87 9.09 6.84
C SER A 136 3.35 7.74 7.37
N ALA A 137 4.11 6.67 7.21
CA ALA A 137 3.73 5.36 7.73
C ALA A 137 3.60 5.37 9.26
N LYS A 138 4.56 5.96 9.96
CA LYS A 138 4.53 6.11 11.41
C LYS A 138 3.31 6.90 11.89
N HIS A 139 2.95 7.96 11.20
CA HIS A 139 1.76 8.76 11.50
C HIS A 139 0.49 7.89 11.47
N TYR A 140 0.36 7.00 10.50
CA TYR A 140 -0.78 6.09 10.42
C TYR A 140 -0.78 5.02 11.52
N VAL A 141 0.38 4.54 11.96
CA VAL A 141 0.48 3.67 13.14
C VAL A 141 -0.07 4.38 14.38
N GLU A 142 0.33 5.63 14.62
CA GLU A 142 -0.16 6.44 15.75
C GLU A 142 -1.65 6.74 15.62
N ASN A 143 -2.13 7.04 14.43
CA ASN A 143 -3.57 7.25 14.17
C ASN A 143 -4.38 6.00 14.48
N ALA A 144 -3.92 4.82 14.05
CA ALA A 144 -4.62 3.58 14.32
C ALA A 144 -4.73 3.29 15.83
N LYS A 145 -3.65 3.54 16.57
CA LYS A 145 -3.66 3.42 18.05
C LYS A 145 -4.66 4.38 18.70
N ARG A 146 -4.70 5.63 18.23
CA ARG A 146 -5.66 6.63 18.69
C ARG A 146 -7.09 6.19 18.42
N PHE A 147 -7.39 5.75 17.19
CA PHE A 147 -8.71 5.26 16.82
C PHE A 147 -9.18 4.10 17.69
N LYS A 148 -8.32 3.14 17.97
CA LYS A 148 -8.66 2.01 18.88
C LYS A 148 -9.02 2.48 20.28
N LYS A 149 -8.38 3.54 20.76
CA LYS A 149 -8.62 4.11 22.10
C LYS A 149 -9.91 4.90 22.17
N ASP A 150 -10.20 5.67 21.12
CA ASP A 150 -11.28 6.68 21.14
C ASP A 150 -12.60 6.17 20.53
N LEU A 151 -12.57 5.02 19.82
CA LEU A 151 -13.79 4.40 19.27
C LEU A 151 -14.66 3.81 20.37
N THR A 152 -15.79 4.47 20.60
CA THR A 152 -16.88 3.94 21.41
C THR A 152 -17.97 3.38 20.49
N LYS A 153 -18.44 2.17 20.80
CA LYS A 153 -19.56 1.57 20.09
C LYS A 153 -20.83 2.36 20.41
N ILE A 154 -21.39 3.00 19.42
CA ILE A 154 -22.66 3.69 19.54
C ILE A 154 -23.77 2.74 19.04
N GLY A 155 -24.56 2.25 19.96
CA GLY A 155 -25.78 1.49 19.67
C GLY A 155 -25.61 0.09 19.14
#